data_6dc3016ceb1fd94f7f2a6cb5dd43eb5d
#
_entry.id   6dc3016ceb1fd94f7f2a6cb5dd43eb5d
#
_cell.length_a   1.000
_cell.length_b   1.000
_cell.length_c   1.000
_cell.angle_alpha   90.00
_cell.angle_beta   90.00
_cell.angle_gamma   90.00
#
_symmetry.space_group_name_H-M   'P 1'
#
loop_
_entity.id
_entity.type
_entity.pdbx_description
1 polymer ?
#
loop_
_entity_poly.entity_id
_entity_poly.type
_entity_poly.pdbx_seq_one_letter_code
_entity_poly.pdbx_strand_id
1 'polypeptide(L)'
;RIDPEDDTDFSARFAGEISGGLSVIWERGTFPEVDILYQHINSDGVTSLDYPAFISSDPGYQYAPILSGNIENGLFAIYGDRGAGSIDLKVQKIGLDYLPDWQGTGLVAMDGLDGDVNYTQTYRIGNRDIYHVWEDNRASKKIYGSRLTDLFIEERDGKQLTYSDNSSSETDFSTPVILKTDNKIYTATFDGSSSPKFIRVNKMDENLNNAWDSSGVSLSAVFDMRNALLFETSDGVGCVWSESRGFNYNIYYQKLNENGEITLENEGVELVDSNGDDYIMAVEPSPNEDGKFMIFWMEDAWPAATLKFSKMDVEGN
;
A
#
# COMPACT_ATOMS: atom_id res chain seq x y z
N ARG A 1 -22.36 17.73 -7.18
CA ARG A 1 -22.74 16.33 -6.88
C ARG A 1 -22.03 15.43 -7.88
N ILE A 2 -21.34 14.41 -7.39
CA ILE A 2 -20.53 13.50 -8.21
C ILE A 2 -21.44 12.48 -8.92
N ASP A 3 -22.49 12.06 -8.23
CA ASP A 3 -23.50 11.14 -8.72
C ASP A 3 -24.90 11.73 -8.55
N PRO A 4 -25.71 11.85 -9.61
CA PRO A 4 -27.06 12.37 -9.53
C PRO A 4 -28.09 11.35 -9.00
N GLU A 5 -27.78 10.06 -9.03
CA GLU A 5 -28.68 9.00 -8.57
C GLU A 5 -28.65 8.85 -7.06
N ASP A 6 -29.72 8.32 -6.48
CA ASP A 6 -29.93 8.32 -5.02
C ASP A 6 -29.75 6.93 -4.43
N ASP A 7 -28.74 6.23 -4.93
CA ASP A 7 -28.40 4.88 -4.51
C ASP A 7 -27.45 4.86 -3.28
N THR A 8 -27.21 3.70 -2.74
CA THR A 8 -26.30 3.46 -1.62
C THR A 8 -24.86 3.48 -2.11
N ASP A 9 -24.28 4.68 -2.20
CA ASP A 9 -22.87 4.88 -2.51
C ASP A 9 -22.03 4.82 -1.22
N PHE A 10 -20.91 4.09 -1.26
CA PHE A 10 -20.01 3.96 -0.10
C PHE A 10 -18.56 3.69 -0.53
N SER A 11 -17.64 3.68 0.43
CA SER A 11 -16.21 3.36 0.22
C SER A 11 -15.49 4.19 -0.86
N ALA A 12 -15.80 5.48 -0.98
CA ALA A 12 -15.16 6.33 -1.99
C ALA A 12 -13.63 6.45 -1.76
N ARG A 13 -12.88 6.37 -2.85
CA ARG A 13 -11.44 6.59 -2.91
C ARG A 13 -11.11 7.64 -3.95
N PHE A 14 -10.03 8.36 -3.72
CA PHE A 14 -9.55 9.41 -4.60
C PHE A 14 -8.17 9.06 -5.10
N ALA A 15 -7.90 9.36 -6.36
CA ALA A 15 -6.56 9.32 -6.92
C ALA A 15 -6.19 10.66 -7.52
N GLY A 16 -4.88 10.86 -7.63
CA GLY A 16 -4.31 12.05 -8.20
C GLY A 16 -4.78 12.33 -9.64
N GLU A 17 -4.40 13.50 -10.10
CA GLU A 17 -4.88 14.18 -11.30
C GLU A 17 -4.61 13.42 -12.59
N ILE A 18 -5.67 13.21 -13.36
CA ILE A 18 -5.56 13.06 -14.80
C ILE A 18 -5.85 14.45 -15.40
N SER A 19 -4.93 14.99 -16.18
CA SER A 19 -5.14 16.26 -16.93
C SER A 19 -5.57 17.45 -16.06
N GLY A 20 -5.20 17.48 -14.78
CA GLY A 20 -5.45 18.61 -13.88
C GLY A 20 -6.76 18.53 -13.09
N GLY A 21 -7.33 17.35 -12.91
CA GLY A 21 -8.53 17.14 -12.11
C GLY A 21 -8.36 16.11 -11.00
N LEU A 22 -9.47 15.59 -10.50
CA LEU A 22 -9.55 14.59 -9.46
C LEU A 22 -10.34 13.38 -9.94
N SER A 23 -9.77 12.21 -9.84
CA SER A 23 -10.45 10.94 -10.10
C SER A 23 -11.02 10.35 -8.83
N VAL A 24 -12.27 9.89 -8.91
CA VAL A 24 -13.01 9.29 -7.80
C VAL A 24 -13.53 7.92 -8.22
N ILE A 25 -13.34 6.92 -7.38
CA ILE A 25 -13.92 5.58 -7.53
C ILE A 25 -14.66 5.21 -6.25
N TRP A 26 -15.78 4.50 -6.37
CA TRP A 26 -16.58 4.11 -5.21
C TRP A 26 -17.41 2.85 -5.49
N GLU A 27 -17.93 2.29 -4.44
CA GLU A 27 -18.87 1.17 -4.46
C GLU A 27 -20.31 1.68 -4.49
N ARG A 28 -21.18 1.04 -5.28
CA ARG A 28 -22.61 1.32 -5.34
C ARG A 28 -23.41 0.04 -5.27
N GLY A 29 -24.47 0.04 -4.50
CA GLY A 29 -25.43 -1.04 -4.41
C GLY A 29 -25.65 -1.55 -3.00
N THR A 30 -26.23 -2.72 -2.88
CA THR A 30 -26.46 -3.41 -1.61
C THR A 30 -26.13 -4.88 -1.77
N PHE A 31 -25.44 -5.42 -0.77
CA PHE A 31 -25.10 -6.85 -0.80
C PHE A 31 -26.33 -7.71 -1.13
N PRO A 32 -26.26 -8.71 -2.05
CA PRO A 32 -25.01 -9.21 -2.65
C PRO A 32 -24.60 -8.53 -3.97
N GLU A 33 -25.32 -7.54 -4.46
CA GLU A 33 -25.04 -6.86 -5.73
C GLU A 33 -24.44 -5.49 -5.45
N VAL A 34 -23.14 -5.36 -5.70
CA VAL A 34 -22.38 -4.11 -5.54
C VAL A 34 -21.47 -3.94 -6.74
N ASP A 35 -21.56 -2.79 -7.39
CA ASP A 35 -20.79 -2.40 -8.56
C ASP A 35 -19.69 -1.40 -8.20
N ILE A 36 -18.70 -1.26 -9.08
CA ILE A 36 -17.65 -0.24 -8.99
C ILE A 36 -17.91 0.84 -10.02
N LEU A 37 -18.01 2.09 -9.56
CA LEU A 37 -18.23 3.27 -10.36
C LEU A 37 -17.05 4.23 -10.29
N TYR A 38 -16.93 5.04 -11.34
CA TYR A 38 -15.86 6.00 -11.51
C TYR A 38 -16.39 7.33 -12.07
N GLN A 39 -15.80 8.44 -11.61
CA GLN A 39 -16.03 9.77 -12.17
C GLN A 39 -14.74 10.59 -12.11
N HIS A 40 -14.56 11.45 -13.09
CA HIS A 40 -13.52 12.46 -13.09
C HIS A 40 -14.12 13.85 -12.85
N ILE A 41 -13.45 14.66 -12.03
CA ILE A 41 -13.79 16.05 -11.75
C ILE A 41 -12.63 16.89 -12.27
N ASN A 42 -12.88 17.78 -13.21
CA ASN A 42 -11.86 18.64 -13.78
C ASN A 42 -11.41 19.74 -12.80
N SER A 43 -10.41 20.53 -13.17
CA SER A 43 -9.86 21.64 -12.36
C SER A 43 -10.90 22.73 -12.00
N ASP A 44 -11.99 22.82 -12.75
CA ASP A 44 -13.07 23.78 -12.48
C ASP A 44 -14.13 23.21 -11.52
N GLY A 45 -13.93 21.97 -11.04
CA GLY A 45 -14.86 21.29 -10.15
C GLY A 45 -16.08 20.69 -10.84
N VAL A 46 -16.04 20.55 -12.18
CA VAL A 46 -17.13 20.00 -12.98
C VAL A 46 -16.83 18.54 -13.33
N THR A 47 -17.85 17.67 -13.29
CA THR A 47 -17.71 16.27 -13.69
C THR A 47 -17.43 16.19 -15.19
N SER A 48 -16.48 15.35 -15.59
CA SER A 48 -16.11 15.15 -16.99
C SER A 48 -17.06 14.22 -17.75
N LEU A 49 -17.75 13.36 -17.01
CA LEU A 49 -18.79 12.49 -17.55
C LEU A 49 -20.16 12.97 -17.09
N ASP A 50 -21.16 12.89 -17.97
CA ASP A 50 -22.56 13.22 -17.64
C ASP A 50 -23.13 12.28 -16.57
N TYR A 51 -22.70 11.02 -16.61
CA TYR A 51 -22.99 9.97 -15.62
C TYR A 51 -21.70 9.23 -15.27
N PRO A 52 -21.58 8.69 -14.03
CA PRO A 52 -20.45 7.86 -13.65
C PRO A 52 -20.29 6.64 -14.57
N ALA A 53 -19.07 6.31 -14.90
CA ALA A 53 -18.76 5.11 -15.67
C ALA A 53 -18.76 3.88 -14.75
N PHE A 54 -19.35 2.78 -15.21
CA PHE A 54 -19.19 1.48 -14.58
C PHE A 54 -17.81 0.92 -14.90
N ILE A 55 -17.02 0.71 -13.86
CA ILE A 55 -15.72 0.00 -13.95
C ILE A 55 -15.96 -1.50 -13.93
N SER A 56 -16.89 -1.95 -13.10
CA SER A 56 -17.43 -3.29 -13.09
C SER A 56 -18.92 -3.25 -12.82
N SER A 57 -19.64 -4.12 -13.53
CA SER A 57 -21.05 -4.43 -13.33
C SER A 57 -21.30 -5.92 -13.48
N ASP A 58 -20.31 -6.75 -13.11
CA ASP A 58 -20.50 -8.21 -13.07
C ASP A 58 -21.49 -8.57 -11.95
N PRO A 59 -22.29 -9.64 -12.13
CA PRO A 59 -23.12 -10.11 -11.04
C PRO A 59 -22.30 -10.47 -9.80
N GLY A 60 -22.69 -9.96 -8.66
CA GLY A 60 -22.07 -10.26 -7.37
C GLY A 60 -21.52 -9.02 -6.65
N TYR A 61 -20.57 -9.26 -5.76
CA TYR A 61 -20.04 -8.25 -4.87
C TYR A 61 -18.64 -7.81 -5.29
N GLN A 62 -18.55 -6.60 -5.86
CA GLN A 62 -17.28 -5.93 -6.11
C GLN A 62 -16.98 -4.96 -4.97
N TYR A 63 -15.72 -4.91 -4.49
CA TYR A 63 -15.39 -4.18 -3.28
C TYR A 63 -13.96 -3.67 -3.23
N ALA A 64 -13.71 -2.78 -2.26
CA ALA A 64 -12.41 -2.21 -1.93
C ALA A 64 -11.67 -1.62 -3.14
N PRO A 65 -12.32 -0.79 -3.98
CA PRO A 65 -11.67 -0.22 -5.15
C PRO A 65 -10.54 0.72 -4.74
N ILE A 66 -9.45 0.68 -5.50
CA ILE A 66 -8.36 1.65 -5.42
C ILE A 66 -8.05 2.16 -6.83
N LEU A 67 -7.56 3.39 -6.90
CA LEU A 67 -7.04 3.97 -8.13
C LEU A 67 -5.51 4.04 -8.06
N SER A 68 -4.86 3.72 -9.17
CA SER A 68 -3.43 3.99 -9.32
C SER A 68 -3.17 5.49 -9.43
N GLY A 69 -1.92 5.90 -9.24
CA GLY A 69 -1.47 7.21 -9.69
C GLY A 69 -1.62 7.36 -11.21
N ASN A 70 -1.62 8.61 -11.66
CA ASN A 70 -1.72 8.97 -13.07
C ASN A 70 -0.56 8.39 -13.89
N ILE A 71 -0.89 7.69 -14.98
CA ILE A 71 0.06 7.23 -15.98
C ILE A 71 -0.14 8.00 -17.29
N GLU A 72 0.80 7.91 -18.23
CA GLU A 72 0.78 8.65 -19.50
C GLU A 72 -0.54 8.47 -20.27
N ASN A 73 -1.14 7.27 -20.22
CA ASN A 73 -2.33 6.90 -21.00
C ASN A 73 -3.57 6.63 -20.13
N GLY A 74 -3.65 7.18 -18.93
CA GLY A 74 -4.80 7.02 -18.05
C GLY A 74 -4.42 6.61 -16.63
N LEU A 75 -5.22 5.74 -16.03
CA LEU A 75 -4.99 5.16 -14.71
C LEU A 75 -5.58 3.74 -14.61
N PHE A 76 -5.22 3.02 -13.56
CA PHE A 76 -5.82 1.71 -13.28
C PHE A 76 -6.77 1.80 -12.08
N ALA A 77 -7.91 1.16 -12.24
CA ALA A 77 -8.82 0.80 -11.16
C ALA A 77 -8.58 -0.67 -10.78
N ILE A 78 -8.36 -0.94 -9.51
CA ILE A 78 -8.11 -2.27 -8.98
C ILE A 78 -9.13 -2.54 -7.89
N TYR A 79 -9.76 -3.71 -7.91
CA TYR A 79 -10.84 -4.05 -6.99
C TYR A 79 -10.96 -5.57 -6.80
N GLY A 80 -11.51 -5.95 -5.65
CA GLY A 80 -11.91 -7.32 -5.38
C GLY A 80 -13.24 -7.64 -6.06
N ASP A 81 -13.37 -8.81 -6.65
CA ASP A 81 -14.61 -9.32 -7.24
C ASP A 81 -14.97 -10.67 -6.61
N ARG A 82 -16.03 -10.68 -5.84
CA ARG A 82 -16.58 -11.90 -5.26
C ARG A 82 -17.70 -12.43 -6.14
N GLY A 83 -17.32 -13.14 -7.18
CA GLY A 83 -18.24 -13.92 -8.01
C GLY A 83 -18.80 -15.15 -7.27
N ALA A 84 -19.07 -16.22 -7.99
CA ALA A 84 -19.77 -17.42 -7.50
C ALA A 84 -18.98 -18.30 -6.50
N GLY A 85 -17.95 -17.79 -5.83
CA GLY A 85 -17.29 -18.62 -4.78
C GLY A 85 -15.85 -18.27 -4.43
N SER A 86 -15.14 -17.54 -5.26
CA SER A 86 -13.77 -17.08 -4.99
C SER A 86 -13.71 -15.56 -5.03
N ILE A 87 -12.69 -14.98 -4.46
CA ILE A 87 -12.40 -13.57 -4.57
C ILE A 87 -11.29 -13.40 -5.59
N ASP A 88 -11.64 -12.86 -6.75
CA ASP A 88 -10.67 -12.47 -7.75
C ASP A 88 -10.20 -11.03 -7.50
N LEU A 89 -8.95 -10.76 -7.81
CA LEU A 89 -8.46 -9.41 -7.91
C LEU A 89 -8.51 -8.99 -9.38
N LYS A 90 -9.29 -7.96 -9.66
CA LYS A 90 -9.47 -7.44 -11.02
C LYS A 90 -8.83 -6.07 -11.20
N VAL A 91 -8.40 -5.82 -12.41
CA VAL A 91 -7.81 -4.56 -12.84
C VAL A 91 -8.51 -4.08 -14.11
N GLN A 92 -8.97 -2.83 -14.11
CA GLN A 92 -9.48 -2.15 -15.28
C GLN A 92 -8.62 -0.92 -15.58
N LYS A 93 -8.26 -0.72 -16.83
CA LYS A 93 -7.64 0.50 -17.28
C LYS A 93 -8.71 1.56 -17.59
N ILE A 94 -8.51 2.77 -17.13
CA ILE A 94 -9.33 3.94 -17.46
C ILE A 94 -8.52 4.83 -18.38
N GLY A 95 -9.02 5.06 -19.59
CA GLY A 95 -8.37 5.84 -20.63
C GLY A 95 -8.40 7.35 -20.36
N LEU A 96 -7.80 8.11 -21.27
CA LEU A 96 -7.80 9.59 -21.22
C LEU A 96 -9.17 10.24 -21.49
N ASP A 97 -10.12 9.46 -22.00
CA ASP A 97 -11.52 9.83 -22.15
C ASP A 97 -12.35 9.55 -20.90
N TYR A 98 -11.69 9.08 -19.83
CA TYR A 98 -12.29 8.72 -18.54
C TYR A 98 -13.22 7.50 -18.58
N LEU A 99 -13.11 6.68 -19.62
CA LEU A 99 -13.89 5.46 -19.78
C LEU A 99 -13.02 4.20 -19.62
N PRO A 100 -13.62 3.06 -19.25
CA PRO A 100 -12.92 1.79 -19.23
C PRO A 100 -12.36 1.44 -20.62
N ASP A 101 -11.05 1.17 -20.67
CA ASP A 101 -10.30 0.96 -21.92
C ASP A 101 -10.25 -0.52 -22.31
N TRP A 102 -10.25 -1.41 -21.34
CA TRP A 102 -10.27 -2.84 -21.58
C TRP A 102 -11.71 -3.37 -21.66
N GLN A 103 -11.90 -4.36 -22.54
CA GLN A 103 -13.25 -4.92 -22.76
C GLN A 103 -13.76 -5.66 -21.51
N GLY A 104 -15.07 -5.60 -21.31
CA GLY A 104 -15.74 -6.21 -20.17
C GLY A 104 -15.40 -5.53 -18.85
N THR A 105 -15.16 -6.31 -17.83
CA THR A 105 -14.88 -5.87 -16.47
C THR A 105 -13.39 -5.87 -16.14
N GLY A 106 -12.52 -5.73 -17.16
CA GLY A 106 -11.07 -5.68 -17.00
C GLY A 106 -10.41 -7.05 -17.03
N LEU A 107 -9.17 -7.09 -16.55
CA LEU A 107 -8.36 -8.29 -16.49
C LEU A 107 -8.31 -8.86 -15.08
N VAL A 108 -8.28 -10.17 -14.95
CA VAL A 108 -8.03 -10.84 -13.68
C VAL A 108 -6.54 -10.79 -13.39
N ALA A 109 -6.16 -10.08 -12.35
CA ALA A 109 -4.80 -10.00 -11.85
C ALA A 109 -4.44 -11.20 -10.98
N MET A 110 -5.42 -11.68 -10.21
CA MET A 110 -5.31 -12.90 -9.42
C MET A 110 -6.63 -13.67 -9.51
N ASP A 111 -6.54 -14.93 -9.84
CA ASP A 111 -7.66 -15.88 -9.79
C ASP A 111 -7.69 -16.50 -8.39
N GLY A 112 -8.62 -16.04 -7.57
CA GLY A 112 -8.72 -16.37 -6.15
C GLY A 112 -9.37 -17.72 -5.91
N LEU A 113 -8.76 -18.81 -6.35
CA LEU A 113 -9.34 -20.15 -6.20
C LEU A 113 -9.64 -20.54 -4.75
N ASP A 114 -8.97 -19.98 -3.73
CA ASP A 114 -9.17 -20.37 -2.33
C ASP A 114 -8.74 -19.30 -1.28
N GLY A 115 -8.64 -18.03 -1.60
CA GLY A 115 -8.11 -17.04 -0.66
C GLY A 115 -8.82 -15.68 -0.67
N ASP A 116 -8.77 -14.99 0.46
CA ASP A 116 -9.21 -13.60 0.56
C ASP A 116 -8.05 -12.67 0.22
N VAL A 117 -8.28 -11.72 -0.67
CA VAL A 117 -7.37 -10.62 -0.93
C VAL A 117 -7.67 -9.49 0.03
N ASN A 118 -6.67 -9.09 0.77
CA ASN A 118 -6.76 -7.96 1.68
C ASN A 118 -5.65 -6.95 1.38
N TYR A 119 -5.85 -5.71 1.78
CA TYR A 119 -4.82 -4.66 1.79
C TYR A 119 -4.04 -4.54 0.47
N THR A 120 -4.69 -3.97 -0.52
CA THR A 120 -4.06 -3.71 -1.82
C THR A 120 -3.46 -2.30 -1.87
N GLN A 121 -2.29 -2.17 -2.49
CA GLN A 121 -1.65 -0.88 -2.74
C GLN A 121 -1.07 -0.81 -4.14
N THR A 122 -0.99 0.40 -4.67
CA THR A 122 -0.40 0.66 -5.99
C THR A 122 0.69 1.70 -5.91
N TYR A 123 1.73 1.50 -6.70
CA TYR A 123 2.87 2.40 -6.79
C TYR A 123 3.23 2.65 -8.24
N ARG A 124 3.32 3.91 -8.61
CA ARG A 124 3.67 4.30 -9.97
C ARG A 124 5.13 4.00 -10.26
N ILE A 125 5.39 3.43 -11.46
CA ILE A 125 6.72 3.20 -12.02
C ILE A 125 6.86 4.02 -13.30
N GLY A 126 7.71 5.03 -13.28
CA GLY A 126 7.84 5.87 -14.47
C GLY A 126 6.50 6.48 -14.91
N ASN A 127 6.24 6.51 -16.21
CA ASN A 127 5.05 7.17 -16.78
C ASN A 127 3.97 6.20 -17.28
N ARG A 128 4.22 4.90 -17.33
CA ARG A 128 3.32 3.93 -17.97
C ARG A 128 2.88 2.77 -17.10
N ASP A 129 3.68 2.44 -16.11
CA ASP A 129 3.52 1.21 -15.36
C ASP A 129 3.30 1.50 -13.89
N ILE A 130 2.64 0.57 -13.23
CA ILE A 130 2.50 0.57 -11.77
C ILE A 130 2.87 -0.81 -11.22
N TYR A 131 3.38 -0.83 -9.99
CA TYR A 131 3.36 -2.04 -9.17
C TYR A 131 2.06 -2.08 -8.40
N HIS A 132 1.44 -3.24 -8.41
CA HIS A 132 0.32 -3.58 -7.58
C HIS A 132 0.76 -4.64 -6.57
N VAL A 133 0.48 -4.43 -5.30
CA VAL A 133 0.88 -5.30 -4.21
C VAL A 133 -0.32 -5.57 -3.32
N TRP A 134 -0.48 -6.83 -2.90
CA TRP A 134 -1.61 -7.25 -2.07
C TRP A 134 -1.22 -8.31 -1.07
N GLU A 135 -2.02 -8.43 -0.01
CA GLU A 135 -2.01 -9.55 0.90
C GLU A 135 -2.97 -10.63 0.39
N ASP A 136 -2.53 -11.86 0.42
CA ASP A 136 -3.27 -13.01 -0.05
C ASP A 136 -3.09 -14.18 0.92
N ASN A 137 -4.17 -14.87 1.23
CA ASN A 137 -4.15 -15.99 2.16
C ASN A 137 -4.41 -17.36 1.50
N ARG A 138 -4.27 -17.49 0.16
CA ARG A 138 -4.52 -18.74 -0.60
C ARG A 138 -3.79 -19.98 -0.07
N ALA A 139 -2.67 -19.84 0.58
CA ALA A 139 -1.96 -20.93 1.24
C ALA A 139 -1.58 -20.62 2.69
N SER A 140 -1.25 -19.39 2.93
CA SER A 140 -0.99 -18.71 4.20
C SER A 140 -0.90 -17.24 3.87
N LYS A 141 -1.16 -16.35 4.81
CA LYS A 141 -1.04 -14.92 4.57
C LYS A 141 0.36 -14.56 4.07
N LYS A 142 0.45 -14.04 2.86
CA LYS A 142 1.68 -13.61 2.20
C LYS A 142 1.43 -12.37 1.37
N ILE A 143 2.50 -11.65 1.09
CA ILE A 143 2.46 -10.50 0.18
C ILE A 143 2.86 -10.96 -1.21
N TYR A 144 2.05 -10.59 -2.16
CA TYR A 144 2.27 -10.79 -3.59
C TYR A 144 2.31 -9.45 -4.30
N GLY A 145 2.91 -9.42 -5.46
CA GLY A 145 2.95 -8.25 -6.30
C GLY A 145 3.01 -8.60 -7.79
N SER A 146 2.48 -7.71 -8.60
CA SER A 146 2.58 -7.76 -10.04
C SER A 146 2.86 -6.37 -10.61
N ARG A 147 3.37 -6.34 -11.84
CA ARG A 147 3.53 -5.12 -12.61
C ARG A 147 2.38 -5.02 -13.61
N LEU A 148 1.70 -3.90 -13.59
CA LEU A 148 0.66 -3.56 -14.54
C LEU A 148 1.24 -2.60 -15.57
N THR A 149 1.09 -2.96 -16.84
CA THR A 149 1.50 -2.13 -17.97
C THR A 149 0.29 -1.66 -18.75
N ASP A 150 0.46 -0.74 -19.68
CA ASP A 150 -0.62 -0.28 -20.55
C ASP A 150 -1.35 -1.39 -21.31
N LEU A 151 -0.72 -2.56 -21.47
CA LEU A 151 -1.18 -3.61 -22.36
C LEU A 151 -1.58 -4.90 -21.62
N PHE A 152 -0.98 -5.20 -20.50
CA PHE A 152 -1.16 -6.47 -19.80
C PHE A 152 -0.68 -6.44 -18.35
N ILE A 153 -0.96 -7.52 -17.64
CA ILE A 153 -0.50 -7.79 -16.29
C ILE A 153 0.69 -8.75 -16.38
N GLU A 154 1.85 -8.29 -15.91
CA GLU A 154 3.01 -9.18 -15.72
C GLU A 154 2.85 -9.95 -14.42
N GLU A 155 3.20 -11.23 -14.43
CA GLU A 155 3.05 -12.14 -13.28
C GLU A 155 1.59 -12.18 -12.78
N ARG A 156 0.69 -12.64 -13.63
CA ARG A 156 -0.67 -12.99 -13.21
C ARG A 156 -0.60 -13.95 -12.02
N ASP A 157 -1.49 -13.79 -11.03
CA ASP A 157 -1.46 -14.43 -9.72
C ASP A 157 -0.34 -13.96 -8.78
N GLY A 158 0.45 -13.00 -9.25
CA GLY A 158 1.47 -12.31 -8.49
C GLY A 158 2.69 -13.13 -8.14
N LYS A 159 3.79 -12.43 -8.02
CA LYS A 159 5.03 -12.96 -7.49
C LYS A 159 5.04 -12.80 -5.97
N GLN A 160 5.36 -13.87 -5.26
CA GLN A 160 5.49 -13.81 -3.81
C GLN A 160 6.66 -12.90 -3.41
N LEU A 161 6.38 -11.89 -2.60
CA LEU A 161 7.36 -10.89 -2.15
C LEU A 161 7.88 -11.17 -0.73
N THR A 162 7.16 -11.99 0.04
CA THR A 162 7.56 -12.40 1.39
C THR A 162 7.93 -13.86 1.44
N TYR A 163 9.01 -14.16 2.12
CA TYR A 163 9.52 -15.52 2.30
C TYR A 163 9.54 -15.88 3.79
N SER A 164 8.39 -16.07 4.41
CA SER A 164 8.37 -16.77 5.68
C SER A 164 8.18 -18.25 5.42
N ASP A 165 9.12 -19.07 5.87
CA ASP A 165 9.07 -20.52 5.70
C ASP A 165 8.05 -21.21 6.63
N ASN A 166 7.42 -20.48 7.52
CA ASN A 166 6.51 -21.05 8.50
C ASN A 166 5.05 -20.92 8.07
N SER A 167 4.48 -22.04 7.73
CA SER A 167 3.11 -22.25 7.25
C SER A 167 2.02 -22.11 8.32
N SER A 168 2.31 -21.60 9.49
CA SER A 168 1.32 -21.54 10.57
C SER A 168 1.30 -20.16 11.23
N SER A 169 0.15 -19.58 11.17
CA SER A 169 -0.36 -18.46 11.97
C SER A 169 -0.21 -17.06 11.40
N GLU A 170 -1.30 -16.41 11.47
CA GLU A 170 -1.66 -15.00 11.54
C GLU A 170 -0.46 -14.05 11.49
N THR A 171 -0.11 -13.67 10.30
CA THR A 171 0.66 -12.47 10.10
C THR A 171 -0.35 -11.31 10.18
N ASP A 172 -0.38 -10.60 11.30
CA ASP A 172 -1.00 -9.28 11.34
C ASP A 172 -0.14 -8.35 10.48
N PHE A 173 -0.30 -8.43 9.17
CA PHE A 173 0.31 -7.47 8.28
C PHE A 173 -0.46 -6.17 8.37
N SER A 174 0.13 -5.22 9.01
CA SER A 174 -0.12 -3.86 8.58
C SER A 174 0.33 -3.78 7.12
N THR A 175 -0.44 -3.10 6.31
CA THR A 175 -0.26 -2.86 4.88
C THR A 175 1.21 -2.90 4.46
N PRO A 176 1.61 -3.72 3.50
CA PRO A 176 3.00 -3.74 3.04
C PRO A 176 3.38 -2.32 2.61
N VAL A 177 4.44 -1.81 3.18
CA VAL A 177 4.91 -0.48 2.81
C VAL A 177 5.89 -0.63 1.66
N ILE A 178 5.62 0.03 0.57
CA ILE A 178 6.55 0.12 -0.56
C ILE A 178 7.04 1.54 -0.67
N LEU A 179 8.35 1.67 -0.71
CA LEU A 179 9.02 2.89 -1.10
C LEU A 179 9.62 2.66 -2.49
N LYS A 180 9.29 3.54 -3.42
CA LYS A 180 9.95 3.62 -4.72
C LYS A 180 10.87 4.82 -4.75
N THR A 181 12.13 4.56 -5.01
CA THR A 181 13.10 5.56 -5.44
C THR A 181 13.48 5.30 -6.90
N ASP A 182 14.32 6.12 -7.50
CA ASP A 182 14.78 5.94 -8.88
C ASP A 182 15.29 4.50 -9.14
N ASN A 183 14.43 3.69 -9.77
CA ASN A 183 14.66 2.29 -10.14
C ASN A 183 14.87 1.29 -8.98
N LYS A 184 14.49 1.62 -7.75
CA LYS A 184 14.58 0.73 -6.60
C LYS A 184 13.21 0.63 -5.90
N ILE A 185 12.88 -0.56 -5.47
CA ILE A 185 11.67 -0.84 -4.71
C ILE A 185 12.09 -1.45 -3.39
N TYR A 186 11.65 -0.85 -2.30
CA TYR A 186 11.83 -1.40 -0.96
C TYR A 186 10.47 -1.81 -0.39
N THR A 187 10.42 -2.96 0.23
CA THR A 187 9.21 -3.44 0.92
C THR A 187 9.49 -3.65 2.38
N ALA A 188 8.57 -3.23 3.24
CA ALA A 188 8.58 -3.62 4.65
C ALA A 188 7.36 -4.49 4.94
N THR A 189 7.59 -5.60 5.59
CA THR A 189 6.54 -6.55 5.99
C THR A 189 6.74 -6.99 7.42
N PHE A 190 5.64 -7.26 8.13
CA PHE A 190 5.71 -7.87 9.44
C PHE A 190 5.77 -9.38 9.30
N ASP A 191 6.77 -10.01 9.90
CA ASP A 191 6.82 -11.46 10.02
C ASP A 191 6.27 -11.85 11.40
N GLY A 192 5.01 -12.26 11.41
CA GLY A 192 4.30 -12.72 12.61
C GLY A 192 4.37 -14.23 12.84
N SER A 193 5.09 -14.96 11.96
CA SER A 193 5.22 -16.42 12.04
C SER A 193 6.00 -16.90 13.25
N SER A 194 6.73 -16.00 13.89
CA SER A 194 7.51 -16.26 15.09
C SER A 194 7.10 -15.34 16.25
N SER A 195 7.38 -15.75 17.46
CA SER A 195 7.38 -14.85 18.62
C SER A 195 8.83 -14.73 19.08
N PRO A 196 9.42 -13.54 19.05
CA PRO A 196 8.85 -12.25 18.77
C PRO A 196 8.56 -12.01 17.26
N LYS A 197 7.64 -11.09 16.96
CA LYS A 197 7.37 -10.57 15.61
C LYS A 197 8.52 -9.65 15.19
N PHE A 198 8.82 -9.56 13.89
CA PHE A 198 9.83 -8.62 13.39
C PHE A 198 9.44 -8.03 12.05
N ILE A 199 10.01 -6.86 11.76
CA ILE A 199 9.89 -6.22 10.46
C ILE A 199 10.98 -6.78 9.56
N ARG A 200 10.60 -7.23 8.37
CA ARG A 200 11.52 -7.55 7.30
C ARG A 200 11.48 -6.47 6.24
N VAL A 201 12.63 -5.92 5.94
CA VAL A 201 12.81 -5.01 4.81
C VAL A 201 13.53 -5.75 3.69
N ASN A 202 13.02 -5.58 2.47
CA ASN A 202 13.64 -6.15 1.28
C ASN A 202 13.81 -5.09 0.19
N LYS A 203 14.78 -5.29 -0.66
CA LYS A 203 14.98 -4.51 -1.89
C LYS A 203 14.66 -5.38 -3.08
N MET A 204 13.95 -4.83 -4.05
CA MET A 204 13.54 -5.52 -5.26
C MET A 204 14.03 -4.78 -6.49
N ASP A 205 14.25 -5.52 -7.56
CA ASP A 205 14.44 -4.97 -8.90
C ASP A 205 13.07 -4.63 -9.55
N GLU A 206 13.13 -4.05 -10.74
CA GLU A 206 11.94 -3.67 -11.54
C GLU A 206 11.06 -4.86 -11.96
N ASN A 207 11.54 -6.09 -11.83
CA ASN A 207 10.79 -7.31 -12.10
C ASN A 207 10.30 -7.98 -10.80
N LEU A 208 10.32 -7.26 -9.69
CA LEU A 208 9.96 -7.75 -8.35
C LEU A 208 10.79 -8.97 -7.91
N ASN A 209 12.04 -9.10 -8.38
CA ASN A 209 12.97 -10.06 -7.82
C ASN A 209 13.68 -9.45 -6.62
N ASN A 210 13.88 -10.26 -5.58
CA ASN A 210 14.69 -9.84 -4.44
C ASN A 210 16.10 -9.51 -4.92
N ALA A 211 16.53 -8.27 -4.66
CA ALA A 211 17.89 -7.80 -4.93
C ALA A 211 18.84 -8.06 -3.76
N TRP A 212 18.29 -8.23 -2.55
CA TRP A 212 18.99 -8.70 -1.38
C TRP A 212 18.78 -10.22 -1.18
N ASP A 213 19.13 -10.75 -0.02
CA ASP A 213 18.82 -12.14 0.33
C ASP A 213 17.29 -12.37 0.26
N SER A 214 16.88 -13.56 -0.14
CA SER A 214 15.47 -13.93 -0.31
C SER A 214 14.62 -13.73 0.93
N SER A 215 15.22 -13.79 2.13
CA SER A 215 14.53 -13.57 3.40
C SER A 215 14.40 -12.09 3.78
N GLY A 216 15.08 -11.18 3.09
CA GLY A 216 15.19 -9.79 3.50
C GLY A 216 15.98 -9.57 4.78
N VAL A 217 16.05 -8.32 5.24
CA VAL A 217 16.77 -7.92 6.46
C VAL A 217 15.78 -7.73 7.60
N SER A 218 15.99 -8.46 8.70
CA SER A 218 15.20 -8.30 9.94
C SER A 218 15.70 -7.10 10.73
N LEU A 219 14.83 -6.16 11.08
CA LEU A 219 15.22 -4.92 11.77
C LEU A 219 15.25 -5.06 13.29
N SER A 220 14.27 -5.70 13.87
CA SER A 220 14.20 -5.95 15.30
C SER A 220 13.50 -7.27 15.54
N ALA A 221 13.77 -7.92 16.65
CA ALA A 221 13.23 -9.23 16.98
C ALA A 221 12.78 -9.30 18.45
N VAL A 222 12.39 -8.17 19.06
CA VAL A 222 12.26 -8.15 20.52
C VAL A 222 10.83 -8.24 20.99
N PHE A 223 9.87 -7.50 20.40
CA PHE A 223 8.51 -7.42 20.95
C PHE A 223 7.42 -7.18 19.87
N ASP A 224 6.25 -6.79 20.29
CA ASP A 224 5.12 -6.49 19.39
C ASP A 224 5.36 -5.19 18.65
N MET A 225 5.29 -5.24 17.32
CA MET A 225 5.56 -4.12 16.43
C MET A 225 4.32 -3.74 15.64
N ARG A 226 4.19 -2.46 15.31
CA ARG A 226 3.09 -1.91 14.52
C ARG A 226 3.55 -0.78 13.60
N ASN A 227 2.79 -0.55 12.55
CA ASN A 227 2.87 0.66 11.72
C ASN A 227 4.27 0.99 11.17
N ALA A 228 4.90 0.06 10.44
CA ALA A 228 6.16 0.37 9.77
C ALA A 228 5.97 1.31 8.59
N LEU A 229 6.86 2.27 8.43
CA LEU A 229 6.91 3.20 7.30
C LEU A 229 8.34 3.24 6.75
N LEU A 230 8.45 3.30 5.42
CA LEU A 230 9.72 3.43 4.71
C LEU A 230 9.88 4.83 4.14
N PHE A 231 11.12 5.32 4.10
CA PHE A 231 11.48 6.54 3.41
C PHE A 231 12.88 6.45 2.80
N GLU A 232 13.12 7.24 1.76
CA GLU A 232 14.41 7.25 1.06
C GLU A 232 15.47 7.96 1.88
N THR A 233 16.68 7.38 1.91
CA THR A 233 17.89 8.02 2.42
C THR A 233 18.90 8.17 1.28
N SER A 234 19.93 8.99 1.47
CA SER A 234 20.94 9.23 0.44
C SER A 234 21.69 7.98 -0.03
N ASP A 235 21.72 6.93 0.77
CA ASP A 235 22.49 5.71 0.56
C ASP A 235 21.69 4.41 0.78
N GLY A 236 20.35 4.51 0.84
CA GLY A 236 19.51 3.34 1.01
C GLY A 236 18.10 3.68 1.46
N VAL A 237 17.62 3.04 2.54
CA VAL A 237 16.26 3.17 3.04
C VAL A 237 16.23 3.30 4.57
N GLY A 238 15.41 4.22 5.06
CA GLY A 238 15.03 4.32 6.46
C GLY A 238 13.70 3.61 6.72
N CYS A 239 13.60 2.96 7.86
CA CYS A 239 12.36 2.38 8.36
C CYS A 239 12.07 2.92 9.75
N VAL A 240 10.87 3.46 9.96
CA VAL A 240 10.35 3.89 11.26
C VAL A 240 9.17 3.02 11.63
N TRP A 241 9.09 2.59 12.88
CA TRP A 241 8.00 1.74 13.35
C TRP A 241 7.66 2.02 14.80
N SER A 242 6.50 1.55 15.23
CA SER A 242 6.08 1.53 16.64
C SER A 242 6.34 0.17 17.24
N GLU A 243 7.00 0.09 18.40
CA GLU A 243 7.36 -1.16 19.07
C GLU A 243 7.19 -1.05 20.58
N SER A 244 6.63 -2.09 21.20
CA SER A 244 6.52 -2.18 22.66
C SER A 244 7.71 -2.96 23.24
N ARG A 245 8.68 -2.25 23.80
CA ARG A 245 9.82 -2.84 24.55
C ARG A 245 9.62 -2.82 26.07
N GLY A 246 8.46 -2.43 26.52
CA GLY A 246 8.11 -2.30 27.93
C GLY A 246 6.62 -2.36 28.13
N PHE A 247 6.05 -1.28 28.67
CA PHE A 247 4.62 -1.17 28.89
C PHE A 247 3.90 -0.44 27.76
N ASN A 248 4.60 0.47 27.06
CA ASN A 248 4.05 1.33 26.02
C ASN A 248 4.71 1.06 24.66
N TYR A 249 4.03 1.47 23.59
CA TYR A 249 4.62 1.54 22.27
C TYR A 249 5.41 2.83 22.13
N ASN A 250 6.69 2.70 21.77
CA ASN A 250 7.58 3.81 21.44
C ASN A 250 7.93 3.77 19.95
N ILE A 251 8.49 4.85 19.41
CA ILE A 251 8.86 4.93 18.00
C ILE A 251 10.36 4.69 17.86
N TYR A 252 10.68 3.74 16.98
CA TYR A 252 12.04 3.33 16.65
C TYR A 252 12.35 3.58 15.18
N TYR A 253 13.63 3.72 14.89
CA TYR A 253 14.16 3.97 13.57
C TYR A 253 15.38 3.11 13.29
N GLN A 254 15.48 2.59 12.07
CA GLN A 254 16.65 1.90 11.55
C GLN A 254 16.92 2.32 10.12
N LYS A 255 18.19 2.32 9.73
CA LYS A 255 18.65 2.64 8.39
C LYS A 255 19.41 1.45 7.81
N LEU A 256 19.13 1.17 6.55
CA LEU A 256 19.77 0.16 5.74
C LEU A 256 20.44 0.83 4.54
N ASN A 257 21.69 0.50 4.28
CA ASN A 257 22.36 0.95 3.06
C ASN A 257 21.86 0.16 1.83
N GLU A 258 22.35 0.53 0.65
CA GLU A 258 21.95 -0.11 -0.62
C GLU A 258 22.25 -1.62 -0.69
N ASN A 259 23.17 -2.12 0.12
CA ASN A 259 23.51 -3.54 0.20
C ASN A 259 22.68 -4.32 1.24
N GLY A 260 21.80 -3.66 1.96
CA GLY A 260 20.99 -4.27 3.02
C GLY A 260 21.71 -4.36 4.36
N GLU A 261 22.82 -3.64 4.56
CA GLU A 261 23.53 -3.63 5.83
C GLU A 261 22.90 -2.60 6.78
N ILE A 262 22.62 -3.03 8.01
CA ILE A 262 22.14 -2.16 9.09
C ILE A 262 23.26 -1.16 9.44
N THR A 263 22.94 0.12 9.50
CA THR A 263 23.94 1.19 9.69
C THR A 263 23.85 1.88 11.06
N LEU A 264 22.75 1.73 11.77
CA LEU A 264 22.58 2.21 13.14
C LEU A 264 22.73 1.07 14.16
N GLU A 265 22.40 1.29 15.42
CA GLU A 265 22.42 0.22 16.43
C GLU A 265 21.52 -0.95 16.04
N ASN A 266 21.90 -2.19 16.38
CA ASN A 266 21.24 -3.40 15.88
C ASN A 266 19.73 -3.47 16.13
N GLU A 267 19.25 -2.85 17.22
CA GLU A 267 17.82 -2.84 17.58
C GLU A 267 17.11 -1.56 17.15
N GLY A 268 17.79 -0.67 16.42
CA GLY A 268 17.30 0.65 16.03
C GLY A 268 17.43 1.70 17.12
N VAL A 269 17.36 2.96 16.68
CA VAL A 269 17.41 4.14 17.56
C VAL A 269 16.00 4.46 18.03
N GLU A 270 15.81 4.68 19.32
CA GLU A 270 14.56 5.17 19.88
C GLU A 270 14.40 6.66 19.60
N LEU A 271 13.39 7.02 18.82
CA LEU A 271 13.11 8.41 18.45
C LEU A 271 12.16 9.10 19.43
N VAL A 272 11.21 8.33 19.95
CA VAL A 272 10.18 8.84 20.85
C VAL A 272 9.97 7.84 21.98
N ASP A 273 10.08 8.32 23.19
CA ASP A 273 9.74 7.63 24.44
C ASP A 273 8.81 8.53 25.24
N SER A 274 7.54 8.20 25.29
CA SER A 274 6.53 8.95 26.02
C SER A 274 5.88 8.12 27.13
N ASN A 275 4.99 8.72 27.90
CA ASN A 275 4.23 8.00 28.93
C ASN A 275 2.97 7.31 28.38
N GLY A 276 2.67 7.48 27.07
CA GLY A 276 1.55 6.85 26.36
C GLY A 276 2.04 5.90 25.28
N ASP A 277 1.11 5.32 24.55
CA ASP A 277 1.42 4.54 23.36
C ASP A 277 1.66 5.48 22.17
N ASP A 278 2.82 5.40 21.54
CA ASP A 278 3.19 6.20 20.38
C ASP A 278 3.03 5.39 19.09
N TYR A 279 2.13 5.84 18.20
CA TYR A 279 1.87 5.20 16.93
C TYR A 279 2.31 6.07 15.77
N ILE A 280 3.32 5.61 15.02
CA ILE A 280 3.77 6.33 13.82
C ILE A 280 2.66 6.40 12.78
N MET A 281 2.44 7.59 12.20
CA MET A 281 1.37 7.87 11.23
C MET A 281 1.92 8.23 9.85
N ALA A 282 2.99 9.01 9.79
CA ALA A 282 3.61 9.42 8.55
C ALA A 282 5.08 9.78 8.74
N VAL A 283 5.85 9.63 7.66
CA VAL A 283 7.22 10.14 7.53
C VAL A 283 7.30 10.87 6.20
N GLU A 284 7.73 12.14 6.24
CA GLU A 284 7.80 13.00 5.07
C GLU A 284 9.17 13.67 4.98
N PRO A 285 9.74 13.85 3.80
CA PRO A 285 10.94 14.68 3.64
C PRO A 285 10.71 16.08 4.21
N SER A 286 11.69 16.61 4.94
CA SER A 286 11.59 17.97 5.45
C SER A 286 11.67 18.98 4.29
N PRO A 287 10.65 19.81 4.08
CA PRO A 287 10.73 20.82 3.05
C PRO A 287 11.88 21.80 3.37
N ASN A 288 12.73 22.05 2.38
CA ASN A 288 13.89 22.97 2.43
C ASN A 288 15.11 22.52 3.26
N GLU A 289 15.18 21.26 3.70
CA GLU A 289 16.34 20.75 4.41
C GLU A 289 16.70 19.35 3.90
N ASP A 290 17.70 19.27 3.03
CA ASP A 290 18.17 17.99 2.50
C ASP A 290 18.65 17.06 3.62
N GLY A 291 18.27 15.79 3.53
CA GLY A 291 18.67 14.76 4.49
C GLY A 291 17.95 14.83 5.84
N LYS A 292 16.90 15.65 5.94
CA LYS A 292 16.02 15.66 7.13
C LYS A 292 14.60 15.23 6.80
N PHE A 293 13.95 14.64 7.81
CA PHE A 293 12.60 14.10 7.73
C PHE A 293 11.74 14.65 8.84
N MET A 294 10.44 14.73 8.57
CA MET A 294 9.43 14.99 9.60
C MET A 294 8.71 13.69 9.90
N ILE A 295 8.66 13.29 11.15
CA ILE A 295 7.85 12.19 11.63
C ILE A 295 6.60 12.73 12.30
N PHE A 296 5.47 12.09 12.05
CA PHE A 296 4.17 12.40 12.65
C PHE A 296 3.68 11.18 13.39
N TRP A 297 3.23 11.35 14.62
CA TRP A 297 2.70 10.23 15.41
C TRP A 297 1.51 10.64 16.26
N MET A 298 0.75 9.67 16.67
CA MET A 298 -0.29 9.80 17.66
C MET A 298 0.21 9.25 18.98
N GLU A 299 0.23 10.08 20.00
CA GLU A 299 0.42 9.66 21.38
C GLU A 299 -0.96 9.40 22.00
N ASP A 300 -1.24 8.14 22.34
CA ASP A 300 -2.48 7.72 23.00
C ASP A 300 -2.25 7.61 24.50
N ALA A 301 -2.36 8.75 25.18
CA ALA A 301 -2.28 8.83 26.62
C ALA A 301 -3.69 9.11 27.18
N TRP A 302 -4.29 8.11 27.80
CA TRP A 302 -5.62 8.28 28.41
C TRP A 302 -5.70 9.53 29.29
N PRO A 303 -6.70 10.42 29.18
CA PRO A 303 -7.96 10.24 28.41
C PRO A 303 -7.96 10.86 27.01
N ALA A 304 -6.85 11.26 26.45
CA ALA A 304 -6.81 11.94 25.16
C ALA A 304 -5.67 11.44 24.27
N ALA A 305 -5.96 11.26 22.98
CA ALA A 305 -4.95 11.08 21.95
C ALA A 305 -4.49 12.45 21.40
N THR A 306 -3.21 12.60 21.13
CA THR A 306 -2.61 13.84 20.62
C THR A 306 -1.74 13.55 19.41
N LEU A 307 -1.99 14.28 18.30
CA LEU A 307 -1.10 14.24 17.14
C LEU A 307 0.14 15.09 17.43
N LYS A 308 1.30 14.49 17.28
CA LYS A 308 2.61 15.12 17.49
C LYS A 308 3.47 15.01 16.23
N PHE A 309 4.51 15.81 16.18
CA PHE A 309 5.51 15.70 15.12
C PHE A 309 6.89 16.14 15.65
N SER A 310 7.92 15.63 14.99
CA SER A 310 9.31 16.04 15.22
C SER A 310 10.08 16.03 13.90
N LYS A 311 11.22 16.68 13.89
CA LYS A 311 12.17 16.64 12.79
C LYS A 311 13.37 15.83 13.21
N MET A 312 13.85 14.97 12.34
CA MET A 312 15.04 14.15 12.55
C MET A 312 15.95 14.20 11.33
N ASP A 313 17.21 13.88 11.51
CA ASP A 313 18.15 13.62 10.41
C ASP A 313 18.23 12.11 10.10
N VAL A 314 19.05 11.75 9.10
CA VAL A 314 19.26 10.33 8.69
C VAL A 314 19.99 9.48 9.74
N GLU A 315 20.52 10.08 10.78
CA GLU A 315 21.15 9.38 11.91
C GLU A 315 20.19 9.21 13.10
N GLY A 316 18.95 9.76 13.00
CA GLY A 316 17.93 9.67 14.04
C GLY A 316 18.02 10.75 15.13
N ASN A 317 18.69 11.89 14.84
CA ASN A 317 18.81 12.99 15.80
C ASN A 317 17.78 14.09 15.58
#